data_502fa9bd077afb153586c1ce88417b8d
#
_entry.id   502fa9bd077afb153586c1ce88417b8d
#
_cell.length_a   1.000
_cell.length_b   1.000
_cell.length_c   1.000
_cell.angle_alpha   90.00
_cell.angle_beta   90.00
_cell.angle_gamma   90.00
#
_symmetry.space_group_name_H-M   'P 1'
#
loop_
_entity.id
_entity.type
_entity.pdbx_description
1 polymer ?
#
loop_
_entity_poly.entity_id
_entity_poly.type
_entity_poly.pdbx_seq_one_letter_code
_entity_poly.pdbx_strand_id
1 'polypeptide(L)'
;MEFYESLNSLAAKIRQQAQNISTEEATKNAFVMPFIRNVLGYDVFDPTEVLPEFVCDVGTKKGEKIDYAIFKGGELQILIECKKIGEPLNINHASQLFRYFHVTTAKISILTNGR
;
A
#
# COMPACT_ATOMS: atom_id res chain seq x y z
N MET A 1 -17.80 -6.97 -9.35
CA MET A 1 -18.09 -5.57 -8.98
C MET A 1 -17.19 -4.66 -9.79
N GLU A 2 -17.75 -3.65 -10.41
CA GLU A 2 -16.98 -2.72 -11.21
C GLU A 2 -16.04 -1.87 -10.37
N PHE A 3 -15.03 -1.30 -11.02
CA PHE A 3 -14.05 -0.44 -10.35
C PHE A 3 -14.70 0.70 -9.57
N TYR A 4 -15.64 1.42 -10.19
CA TYR A 4 -16.30 2.54 -9.51
C TYR A 4 -17.13 2.09 -8.31
N GLU A 5 -17.83 0.98 -8.44
CA GLU A 5 -18.63 0.45 -7.35
C GLU A 5 -17.74 0.02 -6.18
N SER A 6 -16.65 -0.66 -6.48
CA SER A 6 -15.68 -1.11 -5.46
C SER A 6 -15.05 0.08 -4.76
N LEU A 7 -14.65 1.09 -5.53
CA LEU A 7 -14.02 2.29 -4.98
C LEU A 7 -15.00 3.07 -4.10
N ASN A 8 -16.25 3.23 -4.56
CA ASN A 8 -17.27 3.94 -3.80
C ASN A 8 -17.65 3.19 -2.52
N SER A 9 -17.73 1.87 -2.57
CA SER A 9 -18.02 1.05 -1.39
C SER A 9 -16.93 1.19 -0.36
N LEU A 10 -15.66 1.17 -0.79
CA LEU A 10 -14.54 1.34 0.12
C LEU A 10 -14.51 2.75 0.71
N ALA A 11 -14.77 3.77 -0.11
CA ALA A 11 -14.82 5.14 0.37
C ALA A 11 -15.91 5.33 1.44
N ALA A 12 -17.08 4.72 1.25
CA ALA A 12 -18.14 4.76 2.23
C ALA A 12 -17.72 4.07 3.54
N LYS A 13 -17.08 2.92 3.44
CA LYS A 13 -16.57 2.20 4.61
C LYS A 13 -15.55 3.05 5.39
N ILE A 14 -14.65 3.71 4.68
CA ILE A 14 -13.66 4.58 5.31
C ILE A 14 -14.35 5.70 6.09
N ARG A 15 -15.33 6.37 5.49
CA ARG A 15 -16.07 7.43 6.16
C ARG A 15 -16.80 6.94 7.42
N GLN A 16 -17.35 5.73 7.37
CA GLN A 16 -18.09 5.16 8.50
C GLN A 16 -17.18 4.68 9.62
N GLN A 17 -16.00 4.15 9.30
CA GLN A 17 -15.17 3.44 10.26
C GLN A 17 -13.87 4.13 10.63
N ALA A 18 -13.54 5.26 10.02
CA ALA A 18 -12.27 5.94 10.27
C ALA A 18 -12.06 6.27 11.75
N GLN A 19 -13.12 6.63 12.44
CA GLN A 19 -13.05 6.97 13.86
C GLN A 19 -12.71 5.78 14.76
N ASN A 20 -12.89 4.55 14.26
CA ASN A 20 -12.59 3.33 14.99
C ASN A 20 -11.17 2.84 14.72
N ILE A 21 -10.42 3.52 13.85
CA ILE A 21 -9.09 3.12 13.42
C ILE A 21 -8.07 4.10 14.00
N SER A 22 -7.13 3.59 14.79
CA SER A 22 -6.16 4.45 15.46
C SER A 22 -4.71 4.06 15.22
N THR A 23 -4.46 2.96 14.49
CA THR A 23 -3.10 2.49 14.26
C THR A 23 -2.84 2.32 12.76
N GLU A 24 -1.55 2.33 12.41
CA GLU A 24 -1.13 2.06 11.04
C GLU A 24 -1.53 0.66 10.60
N GLU A 25 -1.35 -0.33 11.49
CA GLU A 25 -1.70 -1.71 11.18
C GLU A 25 -3.21 -1.87 10.94
N ALA A 26 -4.03 -1.22 11.75
CA ALA A 26 -5.48 -1.24 11.54
C ALA A 26 -5.87 -0.55 10.23
N THR A 27 -5.19 0.53 9.86
CA THR A 27 -5.41 1.21 8.59
C THR A 27 -5.10 0.26 7.42
N LYS A 28 -4.00 -0.47 7.48
CA LYS A 28 -3.65 -1.44 6.44
C LYS A 28 -4.71 -2.52 6.31
N ASN A 29 -5.12 -3.11 7.43
CA ASN A 29 -6.05 -4.24 7.40
C ASN A 29 -7.46 -3.83 6.98
N ALA A 30 -7.94 -2.66 7.42
CA ALA A 30 -9.31 -2.25 7.18
C ALA A 30 -9.50 -1.51 5.86
N PHE A 31 -8.48 -0.80 5.37
CA PHE A 31 -8.65 0.09 4.21
C PHE A 31 -7.70 -0.21 3.08
N VAL A 32 -6.42 -0.45 3.36
CA VAL A 32 -5.42 -0.61 2.29
C VAL A 32 -5.51 -1.99 1.64
N MET A 33 -5.59 -3.05 2.43
CA MET A 33 -5.76 -4.40 1.87
C MET A 33 -7.05 -4.55 1.08
N PRO A 34 -8.20 -4.06 1.55
CA PRO A 34 -9.41 -4.06 0.72
C PRO A 34 -9.26 -3.26 -0.57
N PHE A 35 -8.52 -2.15 -0.55
CA PHE A 35 -8.24 -1.40 -1.77
C PHE A 35 -7.47 -2.26 -2.78
N ILE A 36 -6.40 -2.93 -2.33
CA ILE A 36 -5.60 -3.79 -3.20
C ILE A 36 -6.45 -4.92 -3.79
N ARG A 37 -7.27 -5.55 -2.96
CA ARG A 37 -8.08 -6.70 -3.38
C ARG A 37 -9.29 -6.33 -4.21
N ASN A 38 -10.10 -5.39 -3.71
CA ASN A 38 -11.42 -5.14 -4.28
C ASN A 38 -11.41 -4.07 -5.36
N VAL A 39 -10.48 -3.12 -5.29
CA VAL A 39 -10.39 -2.04 -6.27
C VAL A 39 -9.35 -2.37 -7.33
N LEU A 40 -8.14 -2.75 -6.92
CA LEU A 40 -7.06 -3.06 -7.86
C LEU A 40 -7.12 -4.49 -8.42
N GLY A 41 -7.79 -5.41 -7.71
CA GLY A 41 -8.03 -6.76 -8.21
C GLY A 41 -6.92 -7.76 -7.97
N TYR A 42 -6.00 -7.51 -7.05
CA TYR A 42 -4.94 -8.45 -6.73
C TYR A 42 -5.34 -9.34 -5.55
N ASP A 43 -4.82 -10.57 -5.53
CA ASP A 43 -5.08 -11.51 -4.45
C ASP A 43 -4.12 -11.25 -3.29
N VAL A 44 -4.64 -10.64 -2.22
CA VAL A 44 -3.83 -10.28 -1.04
C VAL A 44 -3.36 -11.50 -0.25
N PHE A 45 -3.92 -12.67 -0.54
CA PHE A 45 -3.53 -13.92 0.12
C PHE A 45 -2.51 -14.72 -0.68
N ASP A 46 -2.17 -14.26 -1.88
CA ASP A 46 -1.18 -14.92 -2.75
C ASP A 46 0.12 -14.12 -2.72
N PRO A 47 1.19 -14.63 -2.08
CA PRO A 47 2.44 -13.89 -1.98
C PRO A 47 3.17 -13.71 -3.31
N THR A 48 2.74 -14.38 -4.38
CA THR A 48 3.28 -14.10 -5.71
C THR A 48 2.65 -12.86 -6.33
N GLU A 49 1.53 -12.38 -5.79
CA GLU A 49 0.86 -11.16 -6.24
C GLU A 49 1.05 -10.01 -5.27
N VAL A 50 0.86 -10.24 -3.97
CA VAL A 50 0.95 -9.19 -2.96
C VAL A 50 1.87 -9.66 -1.83
N LEU A 51 3.03 -9.03 -1.72
CA LEU A 51 4.02 -9.39 -0.70
C LEU A 51 4.09 -8.28 0.34
N PRO A 52 3.65 -8.55 1.58
CA PRO A 52 3.77 -7.57 2.66
C PRO A 52 5.21 -7.49 3.18
N GLU A 53 5.55 -6.37 3.77
CA GLU A 53 6.87 -6.14 4.36
C GLU A 53 8.01 -6.44 3.39
N PHE A 54 7.90 -5.88 2.18
CA PHE A 54 8.89 -6.10 1.13
C PHE A 54 10.22 -5.44 1.49
N VAL A 55 11.28 -6.25 1.53
CA VAL A 55 12.62 -5.77 1.86
C VAL A 55 13.41 -5.56 0.58
N CYS A 56 14.01 -4.37 0.47
CA CYS A 56 14.89 -4.05 -0.63
C CYS A 56 16.12 -3.34 -0.06
N ASP A 57 17.25 -4.01 -0.06
CA ASP A 57 18.49 -3.42 0.45
C ASP A 57 19.07 -2.48 -0.59
N VAL A 58 19.10 -1.18 -0.25
CA VAL A 58 19.56 -0.14 -1.17
C VAL A 58 20.64 0.68 -0.47
N GLY A 59 21.83 0.70 -1.03
CA GLY A 59 22.93 1.48 -0.50
C GLY A 59 23.26 1.08 0.93
N THR A 60 23.30 2.06 1.83
CA THR A 60 23.59 1.82 3.24
C THR A 60 22.34 1.54 4.08
N LYS A 61 21.17 1.62 3.47
CA LYS A 61 19.89 1.45 4.17
C LYS A 61 19.39 0.02 4.00
N LYS A 62 19.93 -0.89 4.79
CA LYS A 62 19.55 -2.31 4.74
C LYS A 62 18.48 -2.62 5.74
N GLY A 63 17.63 -3.59 5.40
CA GLY A 63 16.56 -4.04 6.28
C GLY A 63 15.34 -3.14 6.30
N GLU A 64 15.31 -2.06 5.53
CA GLU A 64 14.12 -1.23 5.40
C GLU A 64 13.05 -1.99 4.63
N LYS A 65 11.78 -1.78 5.02
CA LYS A 65 10.65 -2.50 4.43
C LYS A 65 9.64 -1.53 3.86
N ILE A 66 9.12 -1.90 2.69
CA ILE A 66 7.95 -1.25 2.08
C ILE A 66 6.74 -2.10 2.48
N ASP A 67 5.65 -1.47 2.87
CA ASP A 67 4.49 -2.18 3.41
C ASP A 67 3.93 -3.22 2.46
N TYR A 68 3.79 -2.90 1.16
CA TYR A 68 3.33 -3.86 0.16
C TYR A 68 4.07 -3.70 -1.15
N ALA A 69 4.43 -4.84 -1.74
CA ALA A 69 4.92 -4.92 -3.11
C ALA A 69 3.93 -5.76 -3.91
N ILE A 70 3.50 -5.26 -5.06
CA ILE A 70 2.51 -5.92 -5.91
C ILE A 70 3.16 -6.36 -7.20
N PHE A 71 3.00 -7.65 -7.52
CA PHE A 71 3.63 -8.30 -8.66
C PHE A 71 2.59 -8.78 -9.65
N LYS A 72 2.98 -8.84 -10.91
CA LYS A 72 2.18 -9.46 -11.95
C LYS A 72 3.14 -10.21 -12.89
N GLY A 73 2.90 -11.53 -13.04
CA GLY A 73 3.76 -12.35 -13.89
C GLY A 73 5.22 -12.37 -13.45
N GLY A 74 5.47 -12.27 -12.15
CA GLY A 74 6.82 -12.27 -11.59
C GLY A 74 7.50 -10.90 -11.61
N GLU A 75 6.87 -9.88 -12.19
CA GLU A 75 7.44 -8.54 -12.26
C GLU A 75 6.79 -7.61 -11.24
N LEU A 76 7.63 -6.87 -10.54
CA LEU A 76 7.17 -5.87 -9.58
C LEU A 76 6.49 -4.71 -10.32
N GLN A 77 5.24 -4.41 -9.94
CA GLN A 77 4.44 -3.37 -10.59
C GLN A 77 4.23 -2.16 -9.71
N ILE A 78 3.89 -2.36 -8.44
CA ILE A 78 3.45 -1.28 -7.55
C ILE A 78 4.10 -1.45 -6.18
N LEU A 79 4.58 -0.34 -5.62
CA LEU A 79 5.02 -0.26 -4.23
C LEU A 79 4.01 0.60 -3.47
N ILE A 80 3.60 0.15 -2.29
CA ILE A 80 2.66 0.89 -1.45
C ILE A 80 3.24 1.05 -0.06
N GLU A 81 3.33 2.29 0.40
CA GLU A 81 3.74 2.63 1.76
C GLU A 81 2.56 3.27 2.48
N CYS A 82 2.28 2.79 3.69
CA CYS A 82 1.11 3.19 4.45
C CYS A 82 1.49 3.96 5.70
N LYS A 83 0.67 4.94 6.05
CA LYS A 83 0.77 5.67 7.30
C LYS A 83 -0.57 5.55 8.04
N LYS A 84 -0.55 5.87 9.32
CA LYS A 84 -1.76 5.83 10.15
C LYS A 84 -2.82 6.76 9.56
N ILE A 85 -4.09 6.34 9.62
CA ILE A 85 -5.18 7.15 9.09
C ILE A 85 -5.18 8.53 9.75
N GLY A 86 -5.34 9.56 8.91
CA GLY A 86 -5.35 10.93 9.38
C GLY A 86 -3.98 11.53 9.63
N GLU A 87 -2.90 10.74 9.60
CA GLU A 87 -1.55 11.28 9.70
C GLU A 87 -1.24 12.11 8.46
N PRO A 88 -0.80 13.37 8.61
CA PRO A 88 -0.45 14.18 7.43
C PRO A 88 0.70 13.56 6.66
N LEU A 89 0.53 13.43 5.35
CA LEU A 89 1.58 12.91 4.48
C LEU A 89 2.53 14.04 4.09
N ASN A 90 3.82 13.74 4.08
CA ASN A 90 4.84 14.72 3.69
C ASN A 90 5.99 14.03 2.95
N ILE A 91 6.91 14.83 2.42
CA ILE A 91 7.99 14.31 1.59
C ILE A 91 8.95 13.38 2.36
N ASN A 92 9.08 13.56 3.66
CA ASN A 92 9.94 12.69 4.46
C ASN A 92 9.38 11.27 4.54
N HIS A 93 8.05 11.13 4.51
CA HIS A 93 7.39 9.82 4.46
C HIS A 93 7.69 9.11 3.15
N ALA A 94 7.95 9.84 2.09
CA ALA A 94 8.15 9.27 0.77
C ALA A 94 9.61 8.91 0.47
N SER A 95 10.55 9.31 1.33
CA SER A 95 11.98 9.17 1.01
C SER A 95 12.41 7.72 0.78
N GLN A 96 11.95 6.80 1.63
CA GLN A 96 12.26 5.38 1.50
C GLN A 96 11.61 4.79 0.26
N LEU A 97 10.32 5.11 0.04
CA LEU A 97 9.57 4.66 -1.12
C LEU A 97 10.24 5.14 -2.41
N PHE A 98 10.69 6.40 -2.42
CA PHE A 98 11.34 7.01 -3.57
C PHE A 98 12.64 6.29 -3.93
N ARG A 99 13.46 5.96 -2.91
CA ARG A 99 14.70 5.22 -3.13
C ARG A 99 14.44 3.86 -3.77
N TYR A 100 13.45 3.14 -3.24
CA TYR A 100 13.13 1.80 -3.74
C TYR A 100 12.54 1.85 -5.14
N PHE A 101 11.74 2.85 -5.42
CA PHE A 101 11.16 3.02 -6.75
C PHE A 101 12.25 3.17 -7.82
N HIS A 102 13.31 3.90 -7.51
CA HIS A 102 14.39 4.15 -8.48
C HIS A 102 15.23 2.91 -8.81
N VAL A 103 15.30 1.95 -7.90
CA VAL A 103 16.15 0.77 -8.09
C VAL A 103 15.37 -0.51 -8.40
N THR A 104 14.06 -0.40 -8.55
CA THR A 104 13.21 -1.55 -8.86
C THR A 104 12.55 -1.35 -10.23
N THR A 105 11.82 -2.39 -10.67
CA THR A 105 11.05 -2.33 -11.92
C THR A 105 9.64 -1.80 -11.71
N ALA A 106 9.30 -1.35 -10.51
CA ALA A 106 7.97 -0.83 -10.20
C ALA A 106 7.62 0.35 -11.10
N LYS A 107 6.38 0.37 -11.57
CA LYS A 107 5.87 1.43 -12.46
C LYS A 107 5.11 2.50 -11.72
N ILE A 108 4.61 2.17 -10.52
CA ILE A 108 3.82 3.07 -9.69
C ILE A 108 4.25 2.91 -8.26
N SER A 109 4.35 4.01 -7.53
CA SER A 109 4.50 3.95 -6.08
C SER A 109 3.43 4.82 -5.43
N ILE A 110 2.87 4.33 -4.34
CA ILE A 110 1.75 4.96 -3.66
C ILE A 110 2.11 5.18 -2.19
N LEU A 111 1.97 6.42 -1.73
CA LEU A 111 2.04 6.75 -0.31
C LEU A 111 0.62 7.09 0.13
N THR A 112 0.12 6.42 1.16
CA THR A 112 -1.26 6.61 1.58
C THR A 112 -1.38 6.59 3.10
N ASN A 113 -2.40 7.30 3.61
CA ASN A 113 -2.81 7.22 5.02
C ASN A 113 -4.24 6.66 5.15
N GLY A 114 -4.75 6.02 4.12
CA GLY A 114 -6.08 5.41 4.11
C GLY A 114 -7.22 6.36 3.78
N ARG A 115 -6.92 7.57 3.38
CA ARG A 115 -7.96 8.55 3.02
C ARG A 115 -7.89 8.91 1.55
#